data_aaaf8da0c1eba4583e9f0583c5cc6929
#
_entry.id   aaaf8da0c1eba4583e9f0583c5cc6929
#
_cell.length_a   1.000
_cell.length_b   1.000
_cell.length_c   1.000
_cell.angle_alpha   90.00
_cell.angle_beta   90.00
_cell.angle_gamma   90.00
#
_symmetry.space_group_name_H-M   'P 1'
#
loop_
_entity.id
_entity.type
_entity.pdbx_description
1 polymer ?
#
loop_
_entity_poly.entity_id
_entity_poly.type
_entity_poly.pdbx_seq_one_letter_code
_entity_poly.pdbx_strand_id
1 'polypeptide(L)'
;TPERSSAASDVYKRQILLYDTTHVPVGDDQKQHLELCRDIAQKFNNDFNVDEFFKIPEPLIQKKFSRIMSLRDGTKKMSKSELSDLSRINLTDDKDQIINKIKKAKTDTLPLPATSADLEKRPEAKNLMSIYSSIIDVNLDDTINKFSGKNFSEFKENLSQILVDKIIPISNEIKKLLKEKSFLDQ
;
A
#
# COMPACT_ATOMS: atom_id res chain seq x y z
N THR A 1 10.65 -16.35 18.47
CA THR A 1 10.04 -16.62 19.77
C THR A 1 8.55 -16.32 19.71
N PRO A 2 7.64 -17.28 20.04
CA PRO A 2 6.18 -17.13 19.88
C PRO A 2 5.57 -15.98 20.68
N GLU A 3 6.13 -15.63 21.83
CA GLU A 3 5.54 -14.67 22.78
C GLU A 3 5.48 -13.21 22.29
N ARG A 4 6.43 -12.76 21.47
CA ARG A 4 6.40 -11.37 20.92
C ARG A 4 5.33 -11.17 19.87
N SER A 5 4.95 -12.21 19.14
CA SER A 5 3.89 -12.15 18.13
C SER A 5 2.51 -12.04 18.76
N SER A 6 2.26 -12.74 19.89
CA SER A 6 0.97 -12.70 20.59
C SER A 6 0.72 -11.34 21.24
N ALA A 7 1.71 -10.77 21.92
CA ALA A 7 1.57 -9.46 22.58
C ALA A 7 1.26 -8.31 21.60
N ALA A 8 1.93 -8.28 20.44
CA ALA A 8 1.65 -7.28 19.41
C ALA A 8 0.24 -7.44 18.83
N SER A 9 -0.20 -8.68 18.62
CA SER A 9 -1.56 -8.99 18.17
C SER A 9 -2.63 -8.57 19.21
N ASP A 10 -2.35 -8.74 20.49
CA ASP A 10 -3.28 -8.37 21.57
C ASP A 10 -3.38 -6.85 21.76
N VAL A 11 -2.28 -6.11 21.57
CA VAL A 11 -2.29 -4.64 21.55
C VAL A 11 -3.15 -4.12 20.39
N TYR A 12 -2.98 -4.68 19.20
CA TYR A 12 -3.77 -4.31 18.01
C TYR A 12 -5.28 -4.51 18.22
N LYS A 13 -5.69 -5.67 18.75
CA LYS A 13 -7.09 -5.97 19.04
C LYS A 13 -7.68 -5.02 20.06
N ARG A 14 -6.95 -4.72 21.13
CA ARG A 14 -7.40 -3.77 22.17
C ARG A 14 -7.59 -2.36 21.62
N GLN A 15 -6.70 -1.89 20.74
CA GLN A 15 -6.82 -0.58 20.12
C GLN A 15 -8.08 -0.47 19.25
N ILE A 16 -8.41 -1.49 18.48
CA ILE A 16 -9.61 -1.49 17.64
C ILE A 16 -10.88 -1.32 18.50
N LEU A 17 -10.99 -2.07 19.60
CA LEU A 17 -12.16 -2.00 20.48
C LEU A 17 -12.19 -0.72 21.32
N LEU A 18 -11.02 -0.28 21.81
CA LEU A 18 -10.92 0.91 22.68
C LEU A 18 -11.31 2.21 21.96
N TYR A 19 -11.02 2.32 20.67
CA TYR A 19 -11.30 3.52 19.89
C TYR A 19 -12.59 3.49 19.09
N ASP A 20 -13.51 2.56 19.41
CA ASP A 20 -14.81 2.45 18.73
C ASP A 20 -14.69 2.39 17.20
N THR A 21 -13.67 1.68 16.72
CA THR A 21 -13.34 1.63 15.31
C THR A 21 -14.43 0.91 14.53
N THR A 22 -14.99 1.55 13.51
CA THR A 22 -16.03 0.97 12.65
C THR A 22 -15.47 0.20 11.46
N HIS A 23 -14.33 0.65 10.91
CA HIS A 23 -13.71 0.06 9.73
C HIS A 23 -12.19 -0.02 9.91
N VAL A 24 -11.61 -1.18 9.59
CA VAL A 24 -10.17 -1.43 9.73
C VAL A 24 -9.58 -1.85 8.39
N PRO A 25 -8.67 -1.03 7.78
CA PRO A 25 -7.91 -1.45 6.63
C PRO A 25 -6.98 -2.61 7.01
N VAL A 26 -7.20 -3.78 6.45
CA VAL A 26 -6.42 -4.99 6.75
C VAL A 26 -5.98 -5.71 5.48
N GLY A 27 -4.77 -6.27 5.52
CA GLY A 27 -4.34 -7.28 4.57
C GLY A 27 -4.91 -8.65 4.93
N ASP A 28 -4.86 -9.59 3.99
CA ASP A 28 -5.39 -10.95 4.17
C ASP A 28 -4.77 -11.67 5.38
N ASP A 29 -3.51 -11.40 5.69
CA ASP A 29 -2.78 -11.97 6.83
C ASP A 29 -3.28 -11.49 8.20
N GLN A 30 -3.97 -10.34 8.27
CA GLN A 30 -4.52 -9.77 9.50
C GLN A 30 -6.03 -10.02 9.68
N LYS A 31 -6.68 -10.62 8.69
CA LYS A 31 -8.12 -10.85 8.69
C LYS A 31 -8.59 -11.66 9.91
N GLN A 32 -7.87 -12.74 10.26
CA GLN A 32 -8.20 -13.58 11.42
C GLN A 32 -8.14 -12.82 12.75
N HIS A 33 -7.21 -11.88 12.89
CA HIS A 33 -7.13 -11.04 14.10
C HIS A 33 -8.30 -10.09 14.21
N LEU A 34 -8.78 -9.56 13.09
CA LEU A 34 -9.96 -8.70 13.08
C LEU A 34 -11.25 -9.50 13.35
N GLU A 35 -11.38 -10.70 12.80
CA GLU A 35 -12.51 -11.59 13.10
C GLU A 35 -12.59 -11.89 14.59
N LEU A 36 -11.47 -12.16 15.26
CA LEU A 36 -11.46 -12.34 16.72
C LEU A 36 -11.89 -11.06 17.47
N CYS A 37 -11.54 -9.86 16.99
CA CYS A 37 -12.05 -8.61 17.58
C CYS A 37 -13.57 -8.52 17.47
N ARG A 38 -14.13 -8.89 16.32
CA ARG A 38 -15.56 -8.92 16.07
C ARG A 38 -16.28 -9.88 17.01
N ASP A 39 -15.74 -11.09 17.15
CA ASP A 39 -16.29 -12.12 18.06
C ASP A 39 -16.29 -11.64 19.52
N ILE A 40 -15.20 -10.99 19.97
CA ILE A 40 -15.09 -10.42 21.31
C ILE A 40 -16.14 -9.31 21.52
N ALA A 41 -16.24 -8.37 20.55
CA ALA A 41 -17.23 -7.29 20.62
C ALA A 41 -18.65 -7.82 20.70
N GLN A 42 -18.99 -8.75 19.82
CA GLN A 42 -20.32 -9.34 19.75
C GLN A 42 -20.64 -10.16 21.01
N LYS A 43 -19.69 -10.97 21.49
CA LYS A 43 -19.87 -11.75 22.72
C LYS A 43 -20.08 -10.84 23.92
N PHE A 44 -19.31 -9.78 24.07
CA PHE A 44 -19.46 -8.81 25.15
C PHE A 44 -20.86 -8.18 25.13
N ASN A 45 -21.28 -7.66 23.97
CA ASN A 45 -22.59 -7.02 23.84
C ASN A 45 -23.73 -7.98 24.22
N ASN A 46 -23.62 -9.26 23.81
CA ASN A 46 -24.61 -10.29 24.13
C ASN A 46 -24.59 -10.68 25.64
N ASP A 47 -23.41 -10.94 26.20
CA ASP A 47 -23.25 -11.41 27.57
C ASP A 47 -23.75 -10.37 28.60
N PHE A 48 -23.54 -9.08 28.28
CA PHE A 48 -23.99 -7.97 29.15
C PHE A 48 -25.34 -7.39 28.74
N ASN A 49 -25.98 -7.95 27.72
CA ASN A 49 -27.28 -7.51 27.19
C ASN A 49 -27.31 -5.99 26.93
N VAL A 50 -26.25 -5.47 26.34
CA VAL A 50 -26.07 -4.06 25.95
C VAL A 50 -26.18 -3.92 24.43
N ASP A 51 -26.89 -2.87 24.01
CA ASP A 51 -27.02 -2.58 22.58
C ASP A 51 -25.81 -1.79 22.13
N GLU A 52 -24.92 -2.45 21.36
CA GLU A 52 -23.77 -1.84 20.68
C GLU A 52 -22.79 -1.07 21.60
N PHE A 53 -22.48 -1.61 22.81
CA PHE A 53 -21.44 -1.03 23.65
C PHE A 53 -20.08 -1.03 22.94
N PHE A 54 -19.71 -2.17 22.33
CA PHE A 54 -18.62 -2.21 21.35
C PHE A 54 -19.19 -2.22 19.95
N LYS A 55 -18.68 -1.33 19.08
CA LYS A 55 -18.94 -1.41 17.65
C LYS A 55 -18.24 -2.64 17.07
N ILE A 56 -18.94 -3.34 16.18
CA ILE A 56 -18.38 -4.50 15.49
C ILE A 56 -17.59 -3.99 14.27
N PRO A 57 -16.24 -4.03 14.28
CA PRO A 57 -15.44 -3.44 13.23
C PRO A 57 -15.56 -4.22 11.92
N GLU A 58 -15.64 -3.54 10.79
CA GLU A 58 -15.68 -4.16 9.46
C GLU A 58 -14.31 -4.11 8.77
N PRO A 59 -13.89 -5.21 8.11
CA PRO A 59 -12.64 -5.22 7.36
C PRO A 59 -12.76 -4.42 6.06
N LEU A 60 -11.89 -3.45 5.86
CA LEU A 60 -11.65 -2.83 4.57
C LEU A 60 -10.54 -3.60 3.85
N ILE A 61 -10.92 -4.65 3.10
CA ILE A 61 -9.99 -5.45 2.33
C ILE A 61 -9.90 -4.87 0.92
N GLN A 62 -8.78 -4.23 0.61
CA GLN A 62 -8.48 -3.84 -0.75
C GLN A 62 -8.05 -5.08 -1.54
N LYS A 63 -8.97 -5.68 -2.28
CA LYS A 63 -8.69 -6.86 -3.15
C LYS A 63 -7.75 -6.54 -4.31
N LYS A 64 -7.66 -5.27 -4.72
CA LYS A 64 -6.76 -4.80 -5.75
C LYS A 64 -5.49 -4.24 -5.08
N PHE A 65 -4.32 -4.72 -5.49
CA PHE A 65 -3.01 -4.13 -5.13
C PHE A 65 -2.58 -4.25 -3.66
N SER A 66 -2.90 -5.35 -3.01
CA SER A 66 -2.55 -5.61 -1.60
C SER A 66 -1.03 -5.64 -1.31
N ARG A 67 -0.18 -5.74 -2.34
CA ARG A 67 1.26 -5.84 -2.18
C ARG A 67 2.02 -5.10 -3.28
N ILE A 68 2.70 -4.03 -2.89
CA ILE A 68 3.66 -3.31 -3.76
C ILE A 68 5.06 -3.89 -3.53
N MET A 69 5.75 -4.20 -4.63
CA MET A 69 7.07 -4.78 -4.59
C MET A 69 8.17 -3.70 -4.75
N SER A 70 9.41 -4.06 -4.35
CA SER A 70 10.57 -3.17 -4.48
C SER A 70 10.79 -2.74 -5.94
N LEU A 71 11.16 -1.48 -6.15
CA LEU A 71 11.53 -0.97 -7.47
C LEU A 71 12.83 -1.59 -8.01
N ARG A 72 13.63 -2.21 -7.14
CA ARG A 72 14.91 -2.85 -7.50
C ARG A 72 14.80 -4.36 -7.62
N ASP A 73 13.71 -4.95 -7.13
CA ASP A 73 13.48 -6.40 -7.16
C ASP A 73 11.97 -6.67 -7.08
N GLY A 74 11.35 -6.97 -8.21
CA GLY A 74 9.91 -7.22 -8.32
C GLY A 74 9.43 -8.46 -7.56
N THR A 75 10.33 -9.25 -6.99
CA THR A 75 9.98 -10.43 -6.18
C THR A 75 9.96 -10.14 -4.67
N LYS A 76 10.57 -9.02 -4.23
CA LYS A 76 10.63 -8.62 -2.82
C LYS A 76 9.64 -7.52 -2.51
N LYS A 77 8.96 -7.62 -1.36
CA LYS A 77 8.06 -6.56 -0.88
C LYS A 77 8.83 -5.24 -0.70
N MET A 78 8.24 -4.13 -1.12
CA MET A 78 8.75 -2.79 -0.81
C MET A 78 8.83 -2.60 0.71
N SER A 79 10.00 -2.21 1.20
CA SER A 79 10.26 -2.09 2.64
C SER A 79 11.02 -0.81 2.98
N LYS A 80 10.67 -0.18 4.11
CA LYS A 80 11.42 0.96 4.66
C LYS A 80 12.81 0.56 5.19
N SER A 81 12.98 -0.70 5.57
CA SER A 81 14.23 -1.24 6.11
C SER A 81 15.26 -1.63 5.04
N GLU A 82 14.91 -1.57 3.76
CA GLU A 82 15.87 -1.84 2.69
C GLU A 82 16.92 -0.71 2.62
N LEU A 83 18.20 -1.08 2.51
CA LEU A 83 19.32 -0.12 2.55
C LEU A 83 19.27 0.88 1.39
N SER A 84 18.85 0.42 0.21
CA SER A 84 18.76 1.28 -0.98
C SER A 84 17.47 2.10 -0.99
N ASP A 85 17.60 3.42 -0.92
CA ASP A 85 16.44 4.33 -1.07
C ASP A 85 15.81 4.26 -2.46
N LEU A 86 16.54 3.77 -3.48
CA LEU A 86 16.01 3.54 -4.83
C LEU A 86 15.01 2.39 -4.90
N SER A 87 14.85 1.62 -3.84
CA SER A 87 13.91 0.49 -3.77
C SER A 87 12.46 0.90 -3.58
N ARG A 88 12.21 2.12 -3.14
CA ARG A 88 10.88 2.62 -2.72
C ARG A 88 10.68 4.09 -3.07
N ILE A 89 9.42 4.51 -3.05
CA ILE A 89 9.03 5.91 -3.09
C ILE A 89 8.54 6.30 -1.69
N ASN A 90 9.11 7.38 -1.14
CA ASN A 90 8.70 7.94 0.13
C ASN A 90 7.70 9.08 -0.12
N LEU A 91 6.75 9.29 0.78
CA LEU A 91 5.82 10.43 0.69
C LEU A 91 6.51 11.80 0.85
N THR A 92 7.76 11.79 1.32
CA THR A 92 8.61 12.99 1.46
C THR A 92 9.55 13.23 0.28
N ASP A 93 9.56 12.33 -0.71
CA ASP A 93 10.37 12.50 -1.92
C ASP A 93 9.95 13.76 -2.69
N ASP A 94 10.91 14.43 -3.28
CA ASP A 94 10.65 15.52 -4.22
C ASP A 94 10.45 14.98 -5.66
N LYS A 95 10.12 15.90 -6.57
CA LYS A 95 9.86 15.56 -7.96
C LYS A 95 11.03 14.84 -8.61
N ASP A 96 12.24 15.33 -8.43
CA ASP A 96 13.44 14.78 -9.10
C ASP A 96 13.80 13.41 -8.51
N GLN A 97 13.61 13.22 -7.22
CA GLN A 97 13.78 11.94 -6.54
C GLN A 97 12.80 10.89 -7.08
N ILE A 98 11.51 11.22 -7.21
CA ILE A 98 10.49 10.30 -7.76
C ILE A 98 10.86 9.90 -9.19
N ILE A 99 11.16 10.87 -10.07
CA ILE A 99 11.53 10.62 -11.47
C ILE A 99 12.77 9.73 -11.54
N ASN A 100 13.83 10.04 -10.78
CA ASN A 100 15.06 9.26 -10.74
C ASN A 100 14.82 7.82 -10.26
N LYS A 101 14.01 7.63 -9.21
CA LYS A 101 13.69 6.30 -8.66
C LYS A 101 12.94 5.44 -9.69
N ILE A 102 11.96 5.98 -10.38
CA ILE A 102 11.23 5.26 -11.43
C ILE A 102 12.12 4.99 -12.64
N LYS A 103 12.92 5.97 -13.08
CA LYS A 103 13.89 5.78 -14.17
C LYS A 103 14.85 4.63 -13.87
N LYS A 104 15.34 4.54 -12.63
CA LYS A 104 16.26 3.49 -12.17
C LYS A 104 15.57 2.21 -11.70
N ALA A 105 14.25 2.13 -11.67
CA ALA A 105 13.54 0.91 -11.35
C ALA A 105 13.97 -0.22 -12.30
N LYS A 106 14.18 -1.42 -11.74
CA LYS A 106 14.61 -2.58 -12.52
C LYS A 106 13.53 -2.98 -13.51
N THR A 107 13.93 -3.23 -14.75
CA THR A 107 13.08 -3.76 -15.84
C THR A 107 13.94 -4.59 -16.77
N ASP A 108 13.32 -5.49 -17.49
CA ASP A 108 13.97 -6.20 -18.60
C ASP A 108 14.00 -5.34 -19.89
N THR A 109 14.52 -5.88 -20.95
CA THR A 109 14.71 -5.19 -22.25
C THR A 109 13.59 -5.46 -23.25
N LEU A 110 12.61 -6.31 -22.90
CA LEU A 110 11.51 -6.65 -23.78
C LEU A 110 10.41 -5.56 -23.76
N PRO A 111 9.63 -5.42 -24.83
CA PRO A 111 8.44 -4.57 -24.80
C PRO A 111 7.49 -4.98 -23.68
N LEU A 112 6.62 -4.08 -23.25
CA LEU A 112 5.60 -4.37 -22.23
C LEU A 112 4.67 -5.49 -22.73
N PRO A 113 4.28 -6.43 -21.85
CA PRO A 113 3.47 -7.58 -22.23
C PRO A 113 2.07 -7.18 -22.69
N ALA A 114 1.53 -7.95 -23.61
CA ALA A 114 0.19 -7.74 -24.14
C ALA A 114 -0.90 -8.54 -23.39
N THR A 115 -0.50 -9.50 -22.54
CA THR A 115 -1.43 -10.35 -21.81
C THR A 115 -1.10 -10.42 -20.32
N SER A 116 -2.11 -10.67 -19.49
CA SER A 116 -1.92 -10.91 -18.05
C SER A 116 -1.05 -12.14 -17.79
N ALA A 117 -1.15 -13.18 -18.63
CA ALA A 117 -0.35 -14.41 -18.49
C ALA A 117 1.16 -14.15 -18.71
N ASP A 118 1.52 -13.27 -19.63
CA ASP A 118 2.91 -12.88 -19.86
C ASP A 118 3.40 -11.91 -18.79
N LEU A 119 2.53 -11.06 -18.27
CA LEU A 119 2.84 -10.15 -17.17
C LEU A 119 3.20 -10.91 -15.89
N GLU A 120 2.51 -12.03 -15.59
CA GLU A 120 2.80 -12.87 -14.42
C GLU A 120 4.23 -13.43 -14.40
N LYS A 121 4.83 -13.64 -15.57
CA LYS A 121 6.22 -14.14 -15.70
C LYS A 121 7.28 -13.05 -15.53
N ARG A 122 6.86 -11.78 -15.43
CA ARG A 122 7.74 -10.60 -15.43
C ARG A 122 7.45 -9.73 -14.21
N PRO A 123 7.98 -10.10 -13.02
CA PRO A 123 7.63 -9.49 -11.75
C PRO A 123 7.90 -7.98 -11.68
N GLU A 124 8.97 -7.49 -12.30
CA GLU A 124 9.27 -6.06 -12.37
C GLU A 124 8.25 -5.28 -13.21
N ALA A 125 7.87 -5.81 -14.38
CA ALA A 125 6.83 -5.22 -15.20
C ALA A 125 5.49 -5.22 -14.47
N LYS A 126 5.12 -6.35 -13.86
CA LYS A 126 3.90 -6.51 -13.07
C LYS A 126 3.83 -5.48 -11.95
N ASN A 127 4.92 -5.32 -11.19
CA ASN A 127 4.99 -4.35 -10.10
C ASN A 127 4.73 -2.92 -10.59
N LEU A 128 5.45 -2.46 -11.63
CA LEU A 128 5.29 -1.10 -12.13
C LEU A 128 3.90 -0.85 -12.74
N MET A 129 3.35 -1.82 -13.48
CA MET A 129 2.01 -1.71 -14.05
C MET A 129 0.92 -1.75 -12.97
N SER A 130 1.12 -2.52 -11.90
CA SER A 130 0.22 -2.53 -10.74
C SER A 130 0.25 -1.20 -9.98
N ILE A 131 1.42 -0.59 -9.81
CA ILE A 131 1.55 0.76 -9.23
C ILE A 131 0.78 1.77 -10.08
N TYR A 132 0.96 1.75 -11.41
CA TYR A 132 0.24 2.62 -12.33
C TYR A 132 -1.28 2.47 -12.19
N SER A 133 -1.78 1.24 -12.28
CA SER A 133 -3.21 0.93 -12.17
C SER A 133 -3.81 1.38 -10.84
N SER A 134 -3.05 1.19 -9.74
CA SER A 134 -3.49 1.60 -8.39
C SER A 134 -3.67 3.11 -8.26
N ILE A 135 -2.75 3.88 -8.83
CA ILE A 135 -2.73 5.35 -8.67
C ILE A 135 -3.83 6.02 -9.48
N ILE A 136 -4.17 5.49 -10.66
CA ILE A 136 -5.25 6.02 -11.50
C ILE A 136 -6.59 5.30 -11.31
N ASP A 137 -6.64 4.33 -10.38
CA ASP A 137 -7.84 3.55 -10.04
C ASP A 137 -8.49 2.83 -11.24
N VAL A 138 -7.68 2.18 -12.06
CA VAL A 138 -8.15 1.34 -13.18
C VAL A 138 -7.81 -0.13 -12.97
N ASN A 139 -8.40 -1.00 -13.77
CA ASN A 139 -8.03 -2.42 -13.78
C ASN A 139 -6.65 -2.61 -14.40
N LEU A 140 -5.95 -3.67 -13.98
CA LEU A 140 -4.64 -4.02 -14.52
C LEU A 140 -4.71 -4.35 -16.03
N ASP A 141 -5.79 -5.00 -16.47
CA ASP A 141 -6.01 -5.32 -17.89
C ASP A 141 -6.15 -4.05 -18.75
N ASP A 142 -6.78 -2.99 -18.25
CA ASP A 142 -6.85 -1.70 -18.95
C ASP A 142 -5.46 -1.07 -19.10
N THR A 143 -4.62 -1.22 -18.08
CA THR A 143 -3.22 -0.76 -18.13
C THR A 143 -2.40 -1.60 -19.13
N ILE A 144 -2.58 -2.93 -19.16
CA ILE A 144 -1.95 -3.81 -20.13
C ILE A 144 -2.34 -3.38 -21.54
N ASN A 145 -3.63 -3.23 -21.82
CA ASN A 145 -4.12 -2.82 -23.13
C ASN A 145 -3.55 -1.48 -23.59
N LYS A 146 -3.46 -0.50 -22.68
CA LYS A 146 -2.94 0.84 -22.96
C LYS A 146 -1.46 0.85 -23.35
N PHE A 147 -0.66 -0.01 -22.73
CA PHE A 147 0.80 -0.02 -22.86
C PHE A 147 1.35 -1.26 -23.58
N SER A 148 0.51 -2.15 -24.06
CA SER A 148 0.89 -3.34 -24.81
C SER A 148 1.88 -3.01 -25.93
N GLY A 149 3.00 -3.70 -25.96
CA GLY A 149 4.04 -3.56 -26.99
C GLY A 149 4.88 -2.29 -26.92
N LYS A 150 4.58 -1.36 -26.01
CA LYS A 150 5.39 -0.14 -25.80
C LYS A 150 6.68 -0.45 -25.06
N ASN A 151 7.65 0.45 -25.16
CA ASN A 151 8.90 0.34 -24.43
C ASN A 151 8.78 0.84 -22.99
N PHE A 152 9.68 0.39 -22.11
CA PHE A 152 9.69 0.81 -20.71
C PHE A 152 10.02 2.29 -20.51
N SER A 153 10.73 2.95 -21.42
CA SER A 153 11.06 4.37 -21.28
C SER A 153 9.78 5.22 -21.29
N GLU A 154 8.94 5.04 -22.31
CA GLU A 154 7.66 5.75 -22.43
C GLU A 154 6.74 5.47 -21.24
N PHE A 155 6.67 4.19 -20.83
CA PHE A 155 5.87 3.81 -19.68
C PHE A 155 6.36 4.44 -18.37
N LYS A 156 7.68 4.42 -18.12
CA LYS A 156 8.28 5.02 -16.92
C LYS A 156 8.11 6.54 -16.87
N GLU A 157 8.14 7.22 -18.00
CA GLU A 157 7.84 8.65 -18.07
C GLU A 157 6.39 8.94 -17.65
N ASN A 158 5.44 8.20 -18.22
CA ASN A 158 4.02 8.30 -17.84
C ASN A 158 3.80 8.00 -16.35
N LEU A 159 4.39 6.91 -15.85
CA LEU A 159 4.29 6.53 -14.44
C LEU A 159 4.91 7.59 -13.52
N SER A 160 6.07 8.14 -13.89
CA SER A 160 6.74 9.21 -13.14
C SER A 160 5.86 10.45 -13.03
N GLN A 161 5.24 10.89 -14.13
CA GLN A 161 4.38 12.06 -14.14
C GLN A 161 3.17 11.87 -13.21
N ILE A 162 2.49 10.74 -13.31
CA ILE A 162 1.32 10.43 -12.46
C ILE A 162 1.71 10.37 -10.97
N LEU A 163 2.85 9.76 -10.66
CA LEU A 163 3.37 9.72 -9.29
C LEU A 163 3.68 11.12 -8.76
N VAL A 164 4.32 11.96 -9.56
CA VAL A 164 4.61 13.35 -9.22
C VAL A 164 3.31 14.10 -8.93
N ASP A 165 2.34 14.02 -9.82
CA ASP A 165 1.07 14.74 -9.69
C ASP A 165 0.29 14.32 -8.42
N LYS A 166 0.41 13.06 -7.99
CA LYS A 166 -0.29 12.55 -6.80
C LYS A 166 0.51 12.72 -5.50
N ILE A 167 1.82 12.55 -5.52
CA ILE A 167 2.64 12.53 -4.31
C ILE A 167 3.11 13.93 -3.92
N ILE A 168 3.44 14.81 -4.87
CA ILE A 168 4.00 16.12 -4.53
C ILE A 168 3.06 16.99 -3.69
N PRO A 169 1.75 17.06 -3.93
CA PRO A 169 0.84 17.78 -3.03
C PRO A 169 0.90 17.25 -1.60
N ILE A 170 0.93 15.92 -1.43
CA ILE A 170 1.04 15.27 -0.11
C ILE A 170 2.40 15.58 0.53
N SER A 171 3.50 15.44 -0.25
CA SER A 171 4.86 15.73 0.22
C SER A 171 4.99 17.17 0.70
N ASN A 172 4.42 18.13 -0.02
CA ASN A 172 4.47 19.54 0.34
C ASN A 172 3.72 19.81 1.65
N GLU A 173 2.53 19.21 1.84
CA GLU A 173 1.78 19.37 3.08
C GLU A 173 2.49 18.73 4.27
N ILE A 174 3.04 17.52 4.11
CA ILE A 174 3.88 16.88 5.14
C ILE A 174 5.05 17.79 5.53
N LYS A 175 5.78 18.35 4.55
CA LYS A 175 6.93 19.23 4.80
C LYS A 175 6.51 20.54 5.48
N LYS A 176 5.34 21.06 5.16
CA LYS A 176 4.77 22.25 5.83
C LYS A 176 4.46 21.93 7.30
N LEU A 177 3.69 20.85 7.56
CA LEU A 177 3.32 20.44 8.92
C LEU A 177 4.55 20.15 9.80
N LEU A 178 5.59 19.49 9.24
CA LEU A 178 6.83 19.25 9.96
C LEU A 178 7.61 20.51 10.35
N LYS A 179 7.37 21.63 9.67
CA LYS A 179 7.97 22.94 10.02
C LYS A 179 7.16 23.69 11.09
N GLU A 180 5.87 23.42 11.19
CA GLU A 180 4.96 24.07 12.14
C GLU A 180 4.98 23.31 13.48
N LYS A 181 6.03 23.52 14.30
CA LYS A 181 6.17 22.85 15.60
C LYS A 181 4.97 23.04 16.52
N SER A 182 4.33 24.20 16.49
CA SER A 182 3.14 24.50 17.29
C SER A 182 1.93 23.60 16.95
N PHE A 183 1.87 23.04 15.75
CA PHE A 183 0.83 22.09 15.34
C PHE A 183 1.11 20.68 15.88
N LEU A 184 2.39 20.32 16.03
CA LEU A 184 2.80 19.00 16.52
C LEU A 184 2.75 18.89 18.06
N ASP A 185 2.73 20.03 18.76
CA ASP A 185 2.71 20.11 20.22
C ASP A 185 1.28 20.22 20.79
N GLN A 186 0.23 20.18 19.95
CA GLN A 186 -1.19 20.13 20.31
C GLN A 186 -1.72 18.70 20.40
#